data_836eb287d8eba9921ef75fa97e9a8413
#
_entry.id   836eb287d8eba9921ef75fa97e9a8413
#
_cell.length_a   1.000
_cell.length_b   1.000
_cell.length_c   1.000
_cell.angle_alpha   90.00
_cell.angle_beta   90.00
_cell.angle_gamma   90.00
#
_symmetry.space_group_name_H-M   'P 1'
#
loop_
_entity.id
_entity.type
_entity.pdbx_description
1 polymer ?
#
loop_
_entity_poly.entity_id
_entity_poly.type
_entity_poly.pdbx_seq_one_letter_code
_entity_poly.pdbx_strand_id
1 'polypeptide(L)'
;MSEIKVRLRRRPEGWWRLPELNAEQRAVVGAARSGDVIARGAPSSGRSTCALAVFEQAVGAGASALILAPDRTRADVLTPRAQALGPDAVRPVRTPASFAYQVVATWRTQREVPLEGVELVTGAAQDQLLAELLRSVDAPWPEEIGEQMRAMPAFRGELRNLVARVGEAGMDAASLSEAGVRFEHPEWVGAGAIVAALEEGPEHSPEYPQTLRVDLSRIQSLAAELIGTWQGSAEECGVQAPCPVPDVVIVDDLQDCTPSTLTLLNACRDAGARIVAFSDSDVAVAGYRGGEPH
;
A
#
# COMPACT_ATOMS: atom_id res chain seq x y z
N MET A 1 -39.38 -7.35 23.57
CA MET A 1 -38.09 -7.17 22.84
C MET A 1 -37.19 -8.34 23.18
N SER A 2 -36.86 -9.16 22.19
CA SER A 2 -35.99 -10.34 22.41
C SER A 2 -34.56 -9.88 22.51
N GLU A 3 -33.90 -10.20 23.63
CA GLU A 3 -32.50 -9.86 23.89
C GLU A 3 -31.60 -10.74 23.02
N ILE A 4 -30.86 -10.13 22.06
CA ILE A 4 -29.92 -10.85 21.22
C ILE A 4 -28.63 -11.07 22.02
N LYS A 5 -28.40 -12.31 22.46
CA LYS A 5 -27.16 -12.69 23.16
C LYS A 5 -26.11 -13.12 22.12
N VAL A 6 -25.10 -12.26 21.87
CA VAL A 6 -23.95 -12.61 21.06
C VAL A 6 -22.91 -13.30 21.94
N ARG A 7 -22.49 -14.52 21.58
CA ARG A 7 -21.39 -15.23 22.20
C ARG A 7 -20.21 -15.32 21.23
N LEU A 8 -19.09 -14.72 21.58
CA LEU A 8 -17.82 -14.93 20.88
C LEU A 8 -17.34 -16.36 21.18
N ARG A 9 -17.14 -17.17 20.15
CA ARG A 9 -16.50 -18.48 20.26
C ARG A 9 -15.10 -18.41 19.64
N ARG A 10 -14.10 -18.88 20.36
CA ARG A 10 -12.76 -19.11 19.81
C ARG A 10 -12.87 -20.17 18.72
N ARG A 11 -12.31 -19.93 17.55
CA ARG A 11 -12.25 -20.95 16.50
C ARG A 11 -11.40 -22.12 16.99
N PRO A 12 -11.80 -23.38 16.78
CA PRO A 12 -10.97 -24.53 17.15
C PRO A 12 -9.63 -24.51 16.43
N GLU A 13 -8.56 -25.01 17.06
CA GLU A 13 -7.30 -25.24 16.37
C GLU A 13 -7.53 -26.17 15.17
N GLY A 14 -6.89 -25.87 14.03
CA GLY A 14 -7.05 -26.65 12.80
C GLY A 14 -8.42 -26.52 12.12
N TRP A 15 -9.21 -25.51 12.45
CA TRP A 15 -10.52 -25.25 11.84
C TRP A 15 -10.47 -25.13 10.32
N TRP A 16 -9.30 -24.77 9.77
CA TRP A 16 -9.03 -24.68 8.35
C TRP A 16 -7.66 -25.33 8.05
N ARG A 17 -7.60 -26.09 6.99
CA ARG A 17 -6.38 -26.73 6.48
C ARG A 17 -6.25 -26.44 5.01
N LEU A 18 -5.01 -26.40 4.52
CA LEU A 18 -4.75 -26.31 3.09
C LEU A 18 -5.39 -27.49 2.36
N PRO A 19 -6.14 -27.23 1.26
CA PRO A 19 -6.55 -28.31 0.35
C PRO A 19 -5.35 -29.04 -0.21
N GLU A 20 -5.54 -30.26 -0.65
CA GLU A 20 -4.50 -31.02 -1.34
C GLU A 20 -4.12 -30.31 -2.65
N LEU A 21 -2.84 -30.01 -2.82
CA LEU A 21 -2.32 -29.33 -3.99
C LEU A 21 -2.17 -30.33 -5.16
N ASN A 22 -2.53 -29.91 -6.36
CA ASN A 22 -2.24 -30.66 -7.57
C ASN A 22 -0.74 -30.56 -7.96
N ALA A 23 -0.33 -31.25 -9.03
CA ALA A 23 1.08 -31.29 -9.45
C ALA A 23 1.64 -29.91 -9.83
N GLU A 24 0.86 -29.10 -10.54
CA GLU A 24 1.26 -27.75 -10.97
C GLU A 24 1.40 -26.82 -9.77
N GLN A 25 0.43 -26.83 -8.85
CA GLN A 25 0.45 -26.05 -7.61
C GLN A 25 1.67 -26.44 -6.74
N ARG A 26 1.98 -27.72 -6.63
CA ARG A 26 3.20 -28.19 -5.92
C ARG A 26 4.48 -27.70 -6.59
N ALA A 27 4.51 -27.64 -7.93
CA ALA A 27 5.67 -27.10 -8.66
C ALA A 27 5.89 -25.62 -8.37
N VAL A 28 4.83 -24.79 -8.36
CA VAL A 28 4.89 -23.38 -8.00
C VAL A 28 5.39 -23.19 -6.57
N VAL A 29 4.81 -23.91 -5.60
CA VAL A 29 5.21 -23.85 -4.19
C VAL A 29 6.66 -24.34 -4.01
N GLY A 30 7.08 -25.34 -4.80
CA GLY A 30 8.46 -25.83 -4.81
C GLY A 30 9.45 -24.77 -5.33
N ALA A 31 9.12 -24.10 -6.44
CA ALA A 31 9.96 -23.05 -7.02
C ALA A 31 10.11 -21.83 -6.07
N ALA A 32 9.06 -21.49 -5.32
CA ALA A 32 9.05 -20.40 -4.35
C ALA A 32 10.02 -20.60 -3.17
N ARG A 33 10.68 -21.76 -3.04
CA ARG A 33 11.68 -22.02 -1.97
C ARG A 33 12.98 -21.27 -2.17
N SER A 34 13.39 -21.09 -3.41
CA SER A 34 14.76 -20.66 -3.74
C SER A 34 14.85 -19.40 -4.56
N GLY A 35 13.74 -18.82 -5.03
CA GLY A 35 13.77 -17.62 -5.87
C GLY A 35 12.45 -16.92 -5.97
N ASP A 36 12.49 -15.80 -6.65
CA ASP A 36 11.30 -15.06 -7.04
C ASP A 36 10.46 -15.88 -8.03
N VAL A 37 9.15 -15.82 -7.87
CA VAL A 37 8.21 -16.54 -8.74
C VAL A 37 7.04 -15.64 -9.11
N ILE A 38 6.71 -15.62 -10.40
CA ILE A 38 5.43 -15.09 -10.88
C ILE A 38 4.64 -16.26 -11.46
N ALA A 39 3.55 -16.64 -10.81
CA ALA A 39 2.66 -17.71 -11.26
C ALA A 39 1.38 -17.13 -11.86
N ARG A 40 1.13 -17.46 -13.13
CA ARG A 40 -0.11 -17.08 -13.81
C ARG A 40 -1.11 -18.23 -13.79
N GLY A 41 -2.36 -17.91 -13.55
CA GLY A 41 -3.42 -18.92 -13.53
C GLY A 41 -4.80 -18.30 -13.71
N ALA A 42 -5.69 -19.02 -14.40
CA ALA A 42 -7.06 -18.62 -14.62
C ALA A 42 -7.86 -18.45 -13.29
N PRO A 43 -9.03 -17.80 -13.32
CA PRO A 43 -9.92 -17.74 -12.18
C PRO A 43 -10.19 -19.15 -11.61
N SER A 44 -10.23 -19.26 -10.30
CA SER A 44 -10.44 -20.54 -9.59
C SER A 44 -9.38 -21.63 -9.80
N SER A 45 -8.21 -21.32 -10.38
CA SER A 45 -7.08 -22.26 -10.51
C SER A 45 -6.39 -22.56 -9.17
N GLY A 46 -6.78 -21.86 -8.10
CA GLY A 46 -6.22 -22.06 -6.76
C GLY A 46 -5.01 -21.16 -6.45
N ARG A 47 -4.84 -20.01 -7.12
CA ARG A 47 -3.77 -19.03 -6.85
C ARG A 47 -3.66 -18.71 -5.36
N SER A 48 -4.75 -18.32 -4.72
CA SER A 48 -4.74 -17.99 -3.28
C SER A 48 -4.47 -19.21 -2.40
N THR A 49 -4.79 -20.42 -2.86
CA THR A 49 -4.39 -21.66 -2.18
C THR A 49 -2.87 -21.85 -2.25
N CYS A 50 -2.26 -21.58 -3.42
CA CYS A 50 -0.81 -21.59 -3.57
C CYS A 50 -0.15 -20.49 -2.72
N ALA A 51 -0.71 -19.28 -2.68
CA ALA A 51 -0.22 -18.18 -1.83
C ALA A 51 -0.18 -18.60 -0.35
N LEU A 52 -1.25 -19.21 0.15
CA LEU A 52 -1.31 -19.76 1.51
C LEU A 52 -0.35 -20.93 1.73
N ALA A 53 -0.12 -21.78 0.72
CA ALA A 53 0.85 -22.88 0.81
C ALA A 53 2.29 -22.38 0.85
N VAL A 54 2.63 -21.34 0.07
CA VAL A 54 3.93 -20.67 0.15
C VAL A 54 4.13 -20.03 1.52
N PHE A 55 3.10 -19.38 2.05
CA PHE A 55 3.12 -18.79 3.40
C PHE A 55 3.39 -19.86 4.46
N GLU A 56 2.62 -20.96 4.47
CA GLU A 56 2.82 -22.08 5.40
C GLU A 56 4.24 -22.64 5.31
N GLN A 57 4.73 -22.84 4.09
CA GLN A 57 6.08 -23.36 3.85
C GLN A 57 7.16 -22.41 4.39
N ALA A 58 7.02 -21.09 4.17
CA ALA A 58 7.98 -20.10 4.63
C ALA A 58 8.03 -20.04 6.16
N VAL A 59 6.87 -19.92 6.80
CA VAL A 59 6.75 -19.89 8.27
C VAL A 59 7.24 -21.20 8.89
N GLY A 60 6.90 -22.35 8.28
CA GLY A 60 7.37 -23.66 8.72
C GLY A 60 8.89 -23.85 8.61
N ALA A 61 9.55 -23.09 7.73
CA ALA A 61 11.01 -23.01 7.61
C ALA A 61 11.65 -21.96 8.54
N GLY A 62 10.87 -21.27 9.37
CA GLY A 62 11.35 -20.23 10.28
C GLY A 62 11.55 -18.85 9.63
N ALA A 63 11.13 -18.68 8.37
CA ALA A 63 11.20 -17.39 7.69
C ALA A 63 9.99 -16.50 8.03
N SER A 64 10.21 -15.20 8.10
CA SER A 64 9.13 -14.23 8.17
C SER A 64 8.42 -14.11 6.81
N ALA A 65 7.08 -14.14 6.79
CA ALA A 65 6.31 -14.10 5.57
C ALA A 65 5.10 -13.16 5.70
N LEU A 66 4.78 -12.47 4.60
CA LEU A 66 3.67 -11.56 4.49
C LEU A 66 2.90 -11.82 3.21
N ILE A 67 1.58 -11.94 3.29
CA ILE A 67 0.69 -11.94 2.12
C ILE A 67 0.17 -10.52 1.92
N LEU A 68 0.41 -9.96 0.73
CA LEU A 68 -0.20 -8.72 0.27
C LEU A 68 -1.45 -9.03 -0.53
N ALA A 69 -2.59 -8.57 -0.02
CA ALA A 69 -3.89 -8.66 -0.68
C ALA A 69 -4.23 -7.32 -1.33
N PRO A 70 -4.90 -7.29 -2.49
CA PRO A 70 -5.17 -6.05 -3.24
C PRO A 70 -6.04 -5.07 -2.45
N ASP A 71 -6.94 -5.58 -1.62
CA ASP A 71 -7.85 -4.78 -0.82
C ASP A 71 -8.14 -5.41 0.56
N ARG A 72 -8.87 -4.64 1.39
CA ARG A 72 -9.23 -5.06 2.74
C ARG A 72 -10.18 -6.26 2.76
N THR A 73 -11.12 -6.32 1.82
CA THR A 73 -12.10 -7.43 1.75
C THR A 73 -11.36 -8.75 1.51
N ARG A 74 -10.38 -8.73 0.60
CA ARG A 74 -9.54 -9.88 0.31
C ARG A 74 -8.65 -10.24 1.50
N ALA A 75 -8.05 -9.23 2.14
CA ALA A 75 -7.24 -9.44 3.34
C ALA A 75 -8.05 -10.06 4.49
N ASP A 76 -9.29 -9.63 4.70
CA ASP A 76 -10.19 -10.14 5.74
C ASP A 76 -10.55 -11.63 5.51
N VAL A 77 -10.60 -12.07 4.24
CA VAL A 77 -10.83 -13.48 3.88
C VAL A 77 -9.58 -14.34 4.09
N LEU A 78 -8.40 -13.82 3.77
CA LEU A 78 -7.14 -14.56 3.84
C LEU A 78 -6.55 -14.60 5.26
N THR A 79 -6.70 -13.54 6.04
CA THR A 79 -6.12 -13.42 7.39
C THR A 79 -6.43 -14.60 8.29
N PRO A 80 -7.69 -15.04 8.47
CA PRO A 80 -7.97 -16.15 9.37
C PRO A 80 -7.40 -17.49 8.87
N ARG A 81 -7.23 -17.64 7.56
CA ARG A 81 -6.64 -18.84 6.95
C ARG A 81 -5.12 -18.86 7.16
N ALA A 82 -4.44 -17.75 6.91
CA ALA A 82 -3.02 -17.60 7.17
C ALA A 82 -2.69 -17.78 8.66
N GLN A 83 -3.50 -17.22 9.56
CA GLN A 83 -3.35 -17.43 11.01
C GLN A 83 -3.53 -18.88 11.44
N ALA A 84 -4.38 -19.66 10.74
CA ALA A 84 -4.53 -21.10 11.03
C ALA A 84 -3.28 -21.91 10.63
N LEU A 85 -2.51 -21.44 9.64
CA LEU A 85 -1.28 -22.08 9.15
C LEU A 85 -0.03 -21.59 9.92
N GLY A 86 -0.02 -20.36 10.37
CA GLY A 86 1.06 -19.76 11.14
C GLY A 86 0.51 -19.01 12.35
N PRO A 87 0.18 -19.70 13.45
CA PRO A 87 -0.51 -19.08 14.59
C PRO A 87 0.32 -17.99 15.28
N ASP A 88 1.63 -18.03 15.17
CA ASP A 88 2.55 -17.06 15.75
C ASP A 88 2.81 -15.86 14.84
N ALA A 89 2.35 -15.92 13.58
CA ALA A 89 2.53 -14.83 12.64
C ALA A 89 1.65 -13.63 12.99
N VAL A 90 2.29 -12.49 13.28
CA VAL A 90 1.59 -11.26 13.62
C VAL A 90 1.15 -10.54 12.35
N ARG A 91 -0.17 -10.46 12.15
CA ARG A 91 -0.79 -9.82 10.97
C ARG A 91 -0.21 -10.34 9.64
N PRO A 92 -0.36 -11.65 9.37
CA PRO A 92 0.26 -12.30 8.22
C PRO A 92 -0.28 -11.84 6.86
N VAL A 93 -1.41 -11.13 6.84
CA VAL A 93 -2.02 -10.58 5.63
C VAL A 93 -2.24 -9.09 5.80
N ARG A 94 -1.85 -8.31 4.80
CA ARG A 94 -2.03 -6.85 4.76
C ARG A 94 -2.38 -6.39 3.36
N THR A 95 -2.92 -5.19 3.24
CA THR A 95 -2.92 -4.46 1.98
C THR A 95 -1.56 -3.76 1.79
N PRO A 96 -1.13 -3.43 0.56
CA PRO A 96 0.10 -2.68 0.32
C PRO A 96 0.20 -1.40 1.14
N ALA A 97 -0.87 -0.59 1.20
CA ALA A 97 -0.91 0.62 2.01
C ALA A 97 -0.78 0.34 3.52
N SER A 98 -1.36 -0.76 4.02
CA SER A 98 -1.22 -1.14 5.43
C SER A 98 0.19 -1.62 5.78
N PHE A 99 0.88 -2.26 4.85
CA PHE A 99 2.28 -2.63 5.00
C PHE A 99 3.18 -1.39 4.95
N ALA A 100 2.97 -0.52 3.96
CA ALA A 100 3.68 0.76 3.85
C ALA A 100 3.54 1.62 5.11
N TYR A 101 2.33 1.71 5.65
CA TYR A 101 2.09 2.39 6.94
C TYR A 101 2.96 1.79 8.07
N GLN A 102 3.08 0.47 8.15
CA GLN A 102 3.93 -0.16 9.16
C GLN A 102 5.39 0.25 9.00
N VAL A 103 5.91 0.26 7.76
CA VAL A 103 7.30 0.67 7.48
C VAL A 103 7.54 2.09 7.99
N VAL A 104 6.69 3.04 7.58
CA VAL A 104 6.81 4.46 7.96
C VAL A 104 6.64 4.64 9.46
N ALA A 105 5.67 3.98 10.09
CA ALA A 105 5.44 4.05 11.53
C ALA A 105 6.63 3.48 12.32
N THR A 106 7.20 2.35 11.88
CA THR A 106 8.40 1.78 12.53
C THR A 106 9.57 2.73 12.43
N TRP A 107 9.82 3.31 11.24
CA TRP A 107 10.87 4.31 11.05
C TRP A 107 10.74 5.48 12.02
N ARG A 108 9.53 6.02 12.20
CA ARG A 108 9.29 7.21 13.03
C ARG A 108 9.37 6.91 14.53
N THR A 109 8.81 5.78 14.96
CA THR A 109 8.66 5.47 16.40
C THR A 109 9.90 4.78 17.01
N GLN A 110 10.75 4.16 16.20
CA GLN A 110 11.91 3.39 16.66
C GLN A 110 13.23 4.17 16.57
N ARG A 111 13.17 5.49 16.43
CA ARG A 111 14.33 6.38 16.47
C ARG A 111 14.79 6.59 17.92
N GLU A 112 16.07 6.98 18.10
CA GLU A 112 16.62 7.36 19.42
C GLU A 112 15.79 8.47 20.09
N VAL A 113 15.34 9.46 19.28
CA VAL A 113 14.30 10.41 19.66
C VAL A 113 13.04 10.07 18.86
N PRO A 114 12.06 9.35 19.44
CA PRO A 114 10.86 8.97 18.74
C PRO A 114 10.10 10.19 18.24
N LEU A 115 9.69 10.13 16.97
CA LEU A 115 8.72 11.09 16.43
C LEU A 115 7.32 10.58 16.69
N GLU A 116 6.37 11.50 16.85
CA GLU A 116 4.95 11.13 16.93
C GLU A 116 4.49 10.35 15.68
N GLY A 117 3.37 9.67 15.81
CA GLY A 117 2.87 8.70 14.84
C GLY A 117 2.65 9.22 13.43
N VAL A 118 2.04 8.39 12.62
CA VAL A 118 1.63 8.70 11.25
C VAL A 118 0.11 8.84 11.23
N GLU A 119 -0.39 9.96 10.77
CA GLU A 119 -1.82 10.19 10.52
C GLU A 119 -2.10 10.02 9.02
N LEU A 120 -2.97 9.08 8.69
CA LEU A 120 -3.48 8.97 7.33
C LEU A 120 -4.59 9.98 7.10
N VAL A 121 -4.33 10.95 6.25
CA VAL A 121 -5.30 11.98 5.91
C VAL A 121 -6.33 11.42 4.94
N THR A 122 -7.59 11.32 5.38
CA THR A 122 -8.69 10.75 4.58
C THR A 122 -10.00 11.50 4.80
N GLY A 123 -10.93 11.34 3.89
CA GLY A 123 -12.29 11.86 4.05
C GLY A 123 -12.37 13.37 4.27
N ALA A 124 -13.03 13.79 5.36
CA ALA A 124 -13.25 15.21 5.66
C ALA A 124 -11.94 15.97 5.96
N ALA A 125 -10.98 15.34 6.62
CA ALA A 125 -9.68 15.96 6.90
C ALA A 125 -8.90 16.25 5.61
N GLN A 126 -8.96 15.34 4.63
CA GLN A 126 -8.37 15.56 3.31
C GLN A 126 -9.08 16.67 2.53
N ASP A 127 -10.42 16.71 2.58
CA ASP A 127 -11.20 17.80 1.93
C ASP A 127 -10.85 19.17 2.53
N GLN A 128 -10.72 19.25 3.86
CA GLN A 128 -10.32 20.47 4.54
C GLN A 128 -8.91 20.91 4.16
N LEU A 129 -7.96 19.99 4.16
CA LEU A 129 -6.57 20.27 3.75
C LEU A 129 -6.51 20.79 2.31
N LEU A 130 -7.20 20.14 1.37
CA LEU A 130 -7.27 20.60 -0.01
C LEU A 130 -7.93 22.00 -0.11
N ALA A 131 -8.96 22.27 0.70
CA ALA A 131 -9.60 23.60 0.74
C ALA A 131 -8.65 24.68 1.26
N GLU A 132 -7.76 24.37 2.19
CA GLU A 132 -6.72 25.27 2.71
C GLU A 132 -5.65 25.52 1.66
N LEU A 133 -5.13 24.46 1.02
CA LEU A 133 -4.12 24.59 -0.03
C LEU A 133 -4.62 25.37 -1.24
N LEU A 134 -5.85 25.10 -1.69
CA LEU A 134 -6.46 25.86 -2.81
C LEU A 134 -6.60 27.37 -2.55
N ARG A 135 -6.63 27.79 -1.27
CA ARG A 135 -6.67 29.20 -0.89
C ARG A 135 -5.30 29.83 -0.68
N SER A 136 -4.31 29.04 -0.23
CA SER A 136 -2.99 29.54 0.19
C SER A 136 -1.91 29.39 -0.88
N VAL A 137 -2.02 28.38 -1.76
CA VAL A 137 -1.03 28.12 -2.80
C VAL A 137 -1.35 28.96 -4.04
N ASP A 138 -0.36 29.74 -4.48
CA ASP A 138 -0.42 30.44 -5.76
C ASP A 138 -0.11 29.45 -6.89
N ALA A 139 -1.17 28.81 -7.40
CA ALA A 139 -1.09 27.79 -8.43
C ALA A 139 -1.56 28.34 -9.79
N PRO A 140 -0.90 27.97 -10.90
CA PRO A 140 -1.21 28.46 -12.25
C PRO A 140 -2.45 27.79 -12.85
N TRP A 141 -3.62 28.10 -12.30
CA TRP A 141 -4.89 27.61 -12.81
C TRP A 141 -5.29 28.34 -14.10
N PRO A 142 -5.93 27.67 -15.07
CA PRO A 142 -6.58 28.30 -16.21
C PRO A 142 -7.62 29.34 -15.78
N GLU A 143 -7.86 30.37 -16.60
CA GLU A 143 -8.83 31.43 -16.29
C GLU A 143 -10.25 30.89 -16.04
N GLU A 144 -10.62 29.79 -16.72
CA GLU A 144 -11.91 29.12 -16.58
C GLU A 144 -12.07 28.48 -15.20
N ILE A 145 -10.97 28.15 -14.53
CA ILE A 145 -10.95 27.57 -13.16
C ILE A 145 -10.73 28.68 -12.13
N GLY A 146 -11.69 29.57 -12.05
CA GLY A 146 -11.65 30.71 -11.10
C GLY A 146 -11.81 30.28 -9.64
N GLU A 147 -11.59 31.21 -8.71
CA GLU A 147 -11.65 30.98 -7.27
C GLU A 147 -12.99 30.38 -6.81
N GLN A 148 -14.11 30.82 -7.37
CA GLN A 148 -15.44 30.29 -7.02
C GLN A 148 -15.57 28.79 -7.37
N MET A 149 -15.03 28.37 -8.51
CA MET A 149 -15.05 26.97 -8.92
C MET A 149 -14.17 26.14 -7.99
N ARG A 150 -12.97 26.61 -7.67
CA ARG A 150 -12.04 25.93 -6.75
C ARG A 150 -12.61 25.78 -5.33
N ALA A 151 -13.47 26.69 -4.91
CA ALA A 151 -14.16 26.62 -3.61
C ALA A 151 -15.28 25.54 -3.57
N MET A 152 -15.72 25.03 -4.73
CA MET A 152 -16.82 24.05 -4.77
C MET A 152 -16.38 22.68 -4.23
N PRO A 153 -17.21 22.00 -3.42
CA PRO A 153 -16.93 20.63 -2.97
C PRO A 153 -16.72 19.61 -4.11
N ALA A 154 -17.43 19.81 -5.23
CA ALA A 154 -17.27 18.94 -6.40
C ALA A 154 -15.86 19.05 -7.00
N PHE A 155 -15.32 20.27 -7.15
CA PHE A 155 -13.96 20.50 -7.64
C PHE A 155 -12.92 19.86 -6.72
N ARG A 156 -13.06 20.02 -5.40
CA ARG A 156 -12.17 19.37 -4.44
C ARG A 156 -12.25 17.86 -4.51
N GLY A 157 -13.44 17.31 -4.79
CA GLY A 157 -13.64 15.90 -5.02
C GLY A 157 -12.84 15.37 -6.23
N GLU A 158 -12.90 16.10 -7.36
CA GLU A 158 -12.11 15.76 -8.56
C GLU A 158 -10.60 15.92 -8.33
N LEU A 159 -10.19 17.00 -7.67
CA LEU A 159 -8.79 17.22 -7.32
C LEU A 159 -8.26 16.09 -6.40
N ARG A 160 -9.05 15.67 -5.41
CA ARG A 160 -8.71 14.54 -4.55
C ARG A 160 -8.53 13.25 -5.35
N ASN A 161 -9.43 13.00 -6.32
CA ASN A 161 -9.32 11.84 -7.19
C ASN A 161 -8.05 11.90 -8.05
N LEU A 162 -7.70 13.08 -8.57
CA LEU A 162 -6.48 13.29 -9.34
C LEU A 162 -5.23 13.05 -8.47
N VAL A 163 -5.16 13.64 -7.28
CA VAL A 163 -4.07 13.43 -6.32
C VAL A 163 -3.89 11.94 -5.99
N ALA A 164 -4.99 11.23 -5.75
CA ALA A 164 -4.94 9.79 -5.51
C ALA A 164 -4.36 9.04 -6.72
N ARG A 165 -4.75 9.40 -7.96
CA ARG A 165 -4.22 8.80 -9.18
C ARG A 165 -2.73 9.07 -9.37
N VAL A 166 -2.29 10.28 -9.11
CA VAL A 166 -0.87 10.68 -9.17
C VAL A 166 -0.04 9.81 -8.23
N GLY A 167 -0.48 9.66 -6.97
CA GLY A 167 0.20 8.81 -5.99
C GLY A 167 0.17 7.32 -6.37
N GLU A 168 -0.97 6.80 -6.83
CA GLU A 168 -1.10 5.40 -7.30
C GLU A 168 -0.22 5.11 -8.53
N ALA A 169 -0.04 6.11 -9.41
CA ALA A 169 0.87 6.02 -10.56
C ALA A 169 2.35 6.18 -10.17
N GLY A 170 2.66 6.49 -8.92
CA GLY A 170 4.03 6.77 -8.49
C GLY A 170 4.61 8.05 -9.11
N MET A 171 3.74 8.96 -9.54
CA MET A 171 4.14 10.26 -10.07
C MET A 171 4.32 11.28 -8.94
N ASP A 172 5.21 12.24 -9.16
CA ASP A 172 5.38 13.43 -8.34
C ASP A 172 4.71 14.67 -8.96
N ALA A 173 4.76 15.77 -8.25
CA ALA A 173 4.22 17.06 -8.69
C ALA A 173 4.80 17.57 -10.01
N ALA A 174 6.11 17.35 -10.22
CA ALA A 174 6.80 17.77 -11.43
C ALA A 174 6.30 16.97 -12.63
N SER A 175 6.25 15.64 -12.51
CA SER A 175 5.74 14.74 -13.54
C SER A 175 4.29 15.02 -13.92
N LEU A 176 3.43 15.37 -12.95
CA LEU A 176 2.05 15.80 -13.22
C LEU A 176 2.00 17.10 -14.03
N SER A 177 2.81 18.08 -13.64
CA SER A 177 2.89 19.36 -14.35
C SER A 177 3.42 19.22 -15.78
N GLU A 178 4.46 18.40 -15.98
CA GLU A 178 5.00 18.05 -17.29
C GLU A 178 3.96 17.34 -18.17
N ALA A 179 3.20 16.41 -17.60
CA ALA A 179 2.10 15.74 -18.28
C ALA A 179 1.01 16.75 -18.68
N GLY A 180 0.68 17.71 -17.82
CA GLY A 180 -0.26 18.79 -18.11
C GLY A 180 0.15 19.62 -19.31
N VAL A 181 1.41 19.99 -19.40
CA VAL A 181 1.96 20.69 -20.58
C VAL A 181 1.96 19.81 -21.82
N ARG A 182 2.41 18.57 -21.70
CA ARG A 182 2.57 17.62 -22.81
C ARG A 182 1.24 17.23 -23.46
N PHE A 183 0.20 17.06 -22.66
CA PHE A 183 -1.10 16.56 -23.09
C PHE A 183 -2.15 17.67 -23.21
N GLU A 184 -1.74 18.96 -23.12
CA GLU A 184 -2.61 20.11 -23.23
C GLU A 184 -3.73 20.16 -22.17
N HIS A 185 -3.39 19.74 -20.93
CA HIS A 185 -4.23 19.80 -19.74
C HIS A 185 -3.71 20.81 -18.73
N PRO A 186 -3.92 22.12 -18.98
CA PRO A 186 -3.35 23.18 -18.14
C PRO A 186 -3.83 23.10 -16.68
N GLU A 187 -5.00 22.52 -16.42
CA GLU A 187 -5.50 22.25 -15.07
C GLU A 187 -4.60 21.28 -14.27
N TRP A 188 -3.86 20.40 -14.94
CA TRP A 188 -2.91 19.50 -14.25
C TRP A 188 -1.66 20.25 -13.78
N VAL A 189 -1.30 21.36 -14.44
CA VAL A 189 -0.19 22.21 -13.98
C VAL A 189 -0.57 22.90 -12.66
N GLY A 190 -1.80 23.41 -12.57
CA GLY A 190 -2.32 23.96 -11.33
C GLY A 190 -2.45 22.91 -10.22
N ALA A 191 -2.92 21.71 -10.57
CA ALA A 191 -2.98 20.58 -9.64
C ALA A 191 -1.59 20.14 -9.19
N GLY A 192 -0.59 20.18 -10.07
CA GLY A 192 0.81 19.89 -9.74
C GLY A 192 1.36 20.77 -8.62
N ALA A 193 1.02 22.07 -8.64
CA ALA A 193 1.40 22.97 -7.55
C ALA A 193 0.74 22.58 -6.21
N ILE A 194 -0.49 22.08 -6.22
CA ILE A 194 -1.15 21.58 -5.01
C ILE A 194 -0.49 20.26 -4.55
N VAL A 195 -0.13 19.38 -5.48
CA VAL A 195 0.60 18.13 -5.15
C VAL A 195 1.96 18.47 -4.55
N ALA A 196 2.71 19.45 -5.10
CA ALA A 196 3.98 19.91 -4.53
C ALA A 196 3.81 20.40 -3.09
N ALA A 197 2.78 21.21 -2.84
CA ALA A 197 2.50 21.69 -1.49
C ALA A 197 2.09 20.56 -0.51
N LEU A 198 1.44 19.51 -1.02
CA LEU A 198 1.18 18.28 -0.25
C LEU A 198 2.46 17.48 0.00
N GLU A 199 3.43 17.54 -0.92
CA GLU A 199 4.73 16.86 -0.82
C GLU A 199 5.69 17.58 0.13
N GLU A 200 5.73 18.88 0.09
CA GLU A 200 6.48 19.72 1.03
C GLU A 200 5.87 19.68 2.44
N GLY A 201 4.62 19.25 2.54
CA GLY A 201 3.88 18.99 3.77
C GLY A 201 3.16 20.18 4.36
N PRO A 202 2.01 20.02 5.05
CA PRO A 202 2.02 20.25 6.47
C PRO A 202 2.57 18.98 7.11
N GLU A 203 3.88 18.90 7.22
CA GLU A 203 4.57 17.75 7.85
C GLU A 203 4.06 17.52 9.27
N HIS A 204 3.26 18.44 9.79
CA HIS A 204 2.89 18.51 11.19
C HIS A 204 1.42 18.88 11.35
N SER A 205 0.70 18.15 12.14
CA SER A 205 -0.59 18.59 12.66
C SER A 205 -0.42 19.86 13.47
N PRO A 206 -1.28 20.90 13.35
CA PRO A 206 -1.25 22.05 14.23
C PRO A 206 -1.34 21.69 15.72
N GLU A 207 -2.06 20.61 16.04
CA GLU A 207 -2.21 20.12 17.40
C GLU A 207 -1.03 19.22 17.83
N TYR A 208 -0.42 18.52 16.85
CA TYR A 208 0.70 17.59 17.07
C TYR A 208 1.79 17.84 16.02
N PRO A 209 2.66 18.83 16.22
CA PRO A 209 3.62 19.28 15.21
C PRO A 209 4.67 18.23 14.83
N GLN A 210 4.74 17.10 15.51
CA GLN A 210 5.64 15.99 15.18
C GLN A 210 4.95 14.82 14.48
N THR A 211 3.63 14.89 14.26
CA THR A 211 2.86 13.84 13.57
C THR A 211 2.96 14.01 12.07
N LEU A 212 3.42 12.98 11.37
CA LEU A 212 3.43 12.96 9.91
C LEU A 212 2.02 12.76 9.37
N ARG A 213 1.54 13.70 8.58
CA ARG A 213 0.27 13.58 7.86
C ARG A 213 0.54 13.15 6.43
N VAL A 214 0.01 12.02 6.02
CA VAL A 214 0.28 11.47 4.68
C VAL A 214 -1.01 10.96 4.05
N ASP A 215 -1.14 11.19 2.74
CA ASP A 215 -2.21 10.60 1.93
C ASP A 215 -1.97 9.11 1.68
N LEU A 216 -3.07 8.35 1.58
CA LEU A 216 -3.02 6.90 1.33
C LEU A 216 -2.32 6.53 0.03
N SER A 217 -2.39 7.38 -0.98
CA SER A 217 -1.75 7.12 -2.27
C SER A 217 -0.23 7.28 -2.20
N ARG A 218 0.28 8.19 -1.37
CA ARG A 218 1.71 8.50 -1.25
C ARG A 218 2.45 7.59 -0.27
N ILE A 219 1.76 6.96 0.68
CA ILE A 219 2.42 6.19 1.74
C ILE A 219 3.26 5.03 1.21
N GLN A 220 2.89 4.46 0.05
CA GLN A 220 3.63 3.35 -0.55
C GLN A 220 4.97 3.81 -1.14
N SER A 221 4.98 4.95 -1.82
CA SER A 221 6.21 5.56 -2.36
C SER A 221 7.16 5.96 -1.22
N LEU A 222 6.63 6.61 -0.19
CA LEU A 222 7.42 6.96 0.99
C LEU A 222 8.00 5.73 1.69
N ALA A 223 7.24 4.64 1.82
CA ALA A 223 7.74 3.40 2.39
C ALA A 223 8.84 2.76 1.52
N ALA A 224 8.70 2.81 0.19
CA ALA A 224 9.72 2.30 -0.73
C ALA A 224 11.03 3.08 -0.60
N GLU A 225 10.98 4.41 -0.53
CA GLU A 225 12.15 5.27 -0.31
C GLU A 225 12.83 4.95 1.04
N LEU A 226 12.06 4.83 2.11
CA LEU A 226 12.59 4.48 3.43
C LEU A 226 13.24 3.09 3.44
N ILE A 227 12.65 2.09 2.79
CA ILE A 227 13.25 0.76 2.67
C ILE A 227 14.59 0.85 1.95
N GLY A 228 14.65 1.57 0.82
CA GLY A 228 15.86 1.73 0.01
C GLY A 228 17.01 2.43 0.74
N THR A 229 16.70 3.32 1.68
CA THR A 229 17.69 4.08 2.43
C THR A 229 17.88 3.58 3.87
N TRP A 230 17.19 2.52 4.30
CA TRP A 230 17.06 2.12 5.71
C TRP A 230 18.39 1.97 6.41
N GLN A 231 19.35 1.25 5.85
CA GLN A 231 20.63 1.00 6.52
C GLN A 231 21.43 2.28 6.80
N GLY A 232 21.62 3.13 5.80
CA GLY A 232 22.37 4.38 5.97
C GLY A 232 21.64 5.37 6.87
N SER A 233 20.36 5.62 6.59
CA SER A 233 19.59 6.58 7.36
C SER A 233 19.24 6.10 8.78
N ALA A 234 19.20 4.78 9.03
CA ALA A 234 18.98 4.23 10.37
C ALA A 234 20.15 4.58 11.31
N GLU A 235 21.39 4.50 10.83
CA GLU A 235 22.57 4.91 11.58
C GLU A 235 22.56 6.41 11.86
N GLU A 236 22.28 7.24 10.86
CA GLU A 236 22.21 8.70 10.99
C GLU A 236 21.10 9.18 11.92
N CYS A 237 19.94 8.52 11.88
CA CYS A 237 18.76 8.91 12.65
C CYS A 237 18.58 8.14 13.96
N GLY A 238 19.49 7.23 14.31
CA GLY A 238 19.40 6.40 15.52
C GLY A 238 18.20 5.47 15.54
N VAL A 239 17.79 4.92 14.37
CA VAL A 239 16.71 3.93 14.30
C VAL A 239 17.24 2.59 14.76
N GLN A 240 16.68 2.07 15.84
CA GLN A 240 17.15 0.84 16.49
C GLN A 240 16.46 -0.44 15.96
N ALA A 241 15.32 -0.30 15.33
CA ALA A 241 14.62 -1.45 14.75
C ALA A 241 15.19 -1.84 13.39
N PRO A 242 15.26 -3.16 13.08
CA PRO A 242 15.55 -3.60 11.73
C PRO A 242 14.45 -3.15 10.76
N CYS A 243 14.80 -3.05 9.48
CA CYS A 243 13.81 -2.80 8.44
C CYS A 243 12.71 -3.88 8.51
N PRO A 244 11.42 -3.50 8.58
CA PRO A 244 10.33 -4.45 8.79
C PRO A 244 9.94 -5.20 7.50
N VAL A 245 10.85 -5.31 6.54
CA VAL A 245 10.66 -6.12 5.32
C VAL A 245 10.78 -7.58 5.69
N PRO A 246 9.78 -8.43 5.37
CA PRO A 246 9.83 -9.86 5.65
C PRO A 246 10.73 -10.60 4.66
N ASP A 247 11.18 -11.82 5.02
CA ASP A 247 11.99 -12.66 4.15
C ASP A 247 11.25 -13.08 2.88
N VAL A 248 9.91 -13.20 2.96
CA VAL A 248 9.06 -13.60 1.83
C VAL A 248 7.83 -12.69 1.75
N VAL A 249 7.70 -11.99 0.63
CA VAL A 249 6.49 -11.23 0.29
C VAL A 249 5.70 -11.99 -0.77
N ILE A 250 4.47 -12.35 -0.43
CA ILE A 250 3.57 -13.11 -1.29
C ILE A 250 2.48 -12.15 -1.77
N VAL A 251 2.31 -11.99 -3.07
CA VAL A 251 1.33 -11.08 -3.67
C VAL A 251 0.17 -11.88 -4.25
N ASP A 252 -1.02 -11.72 -3.68
CA ASP A 252 -2.26 -12.27 -4.25
C ASP A 252 -2.87 -11.23 -5.20
N ASP A 253 -3.17 -11.63 -6.43
CA ASP A 253 -3.73 -10.77 -7.49
C ASP A 253 -2.79 -9.61 -7.92
N LEU A 254 -1.59 -9.94 -8.43
CA LEU A 254 -0.58 -8.98 -8.92
C LEU A 254 -1.14 -8.03 -10.01
N GLN A 255 -2.09 -8.50 -10.84
CA GLN A 255 -2.72 -7.71 -11.89
C GLN A 255 -3.51 -6.49 -11.35
N ASP A 256 -3.84 -6.48 -10.07
CA ASP A 256 -4.52 -5.37 -9.41
C ASP A 256 -3.55 -4.41 -8.68
N CYS A 257 -2.25 -4.68 -8.73
CA CYS A 257 -1.24 -3.81 -8.15
C CYS A 257 -1.05 -2.53 -8.98
N THR A 258 -0.94 -1.41 -8.28
CA THR A 258 -0.62 -0.11 -8.87
C THR A 258 0.89 0.05 -9.09
N PRO A 259 1.36 0.97 -9.94
CA PRO A 259 2.79 1.27 -10.08
C PRO A 259 3.49 1.57 -8.75
N SER A 260 2.85 2.32 -7.83
CA SER A 260 3.40 2.57 -6.49
C SER A 260 3.55 1.29 -5.67
N THR A 261 2.63 0.32 -5.82
CA THR A 261 2.77 -1.02 -5.20
C THR A 261 3.95 -1.79 -5.80
N LEU A 262 4.14 -1.75 -7.12
CA LEU A 262 5.29 -2.39 -7.78
C LEU A 262 6.62 -1.78 -7.33
N THR A 263 6.68 -0.45 -7.16
CA THR A 263 7.84 0.25 -6.60
C THR A 263 8.14 -0.24 -5.18
N LEU A 264 7.12 -0.37 -4.33
CA LEU A 264 7.26 -0.91 -2.98
C LEU A 264 7.76 -2.37 -2.98
N LEU A 265 7.24 -3.22 -3.88
CA LEU A 265 7.70 -4.61 -4.03
C LEU A 265 9.16 -4.68 -4.49
N ASN A 266 9.57 -3.83 -5.44
CA ASN A 266 10.95 -3.75 -5.87
C ASN A 266 11.87 -3.33 -4.72
N ALA A 267 11.48 -2.32 -3.93
CA ALA A 267 12.24 -1.92 -2.75
C ALA A 267 12.39 -3.08 -1.74
N CYS A 268 11.33 -3.86 -1.51
CA CYS A 268 11.40 -5.05 -0.65
C CYS A 268 12.36 -6.10 -1.21
N ARG A 269 12.33 -6.36 -2.53
CA ARG A 269 13.24 -7.30 -3.19
C ARG A 269 14.69 -6.84 -3.07
N ASP A 270 14.94 -5.58 -3.32
CA ASP A 270 16.29 -4.99 -3.26
C ASP A 270 16.84 -4.99 -1.82
N ALA A 271 15.95 -4.96 -0.81
CA ALA A 271 16.27 -5.17 0.60
C ALA A 271 16.46 -6.64 0.98
N GLY A 272 16.35 -7.58 0.03
CA GLY A 272 16.59 -9.00 0.22
C GLY A 272 15.36 -9.89 0.40
N ALA A 273 14.15 -9.35 0.31
CA ALA A 273 12.93 -10.15 0.34
C ALA A 273 12.77 -10.97 -0.95
N ARG A 274 12.32 -12.19 -0.82
CA ARG A 274 11.88 -13.00 -1.96
C ARG A 274 10.43 -12.67 -2.31
N ILE A 275 10.16 -12.41 -3.59
CA ILE A 275 8.83 -12.03 -4.07
C ILE A 275 8.17 -13.23 -4.75
N VAL A 276 6.99 -13.63 -4.27
CA VAL A 276 6.17 -14.67 -4.89
C VAL A 276 4.82 -14.09 -5.25
N ALA A 277 4.57 -13.90 -6.53
CA ALA A 277 3.37 -13.22 -7.02
C ALA A 277 2.46 -14.15 -7.83
N PHE A 278 1.17 -13.98 -7.64
CA PHE A 278 0.12 -14.69 -8.36
C PHE A 278 -0.68 -13.70 -9.19
N SER A 279 -0.90 -14.02 -10.46
CA SER A 279 -1.56 -13.13 -11.41
C SER A 279 -2.58 -13.84 -12.28
N ASP A 280 -3.56 -13.07 -12.73
CA ASP A 280 -4.51 -13.44 -13.77
C ASP A 280 -4.65 -12.26 -14.73
N SER A 281 -3.98 -12.34 -15.88
CA SER A 281 -4.00 -11.26 -16.86
C SER A 281 -5.37 -11.04 -17.51
N ASP A 282 -6.27 -12.02 -17.43
CA ASP A 282 -7.58 -11.95 -18.07
C ASP A 282 -8.64 -11.26 -17.20
N VAL A 283 -8.35 -11.10 -15.89
CA VAL A 283 -9.28 -10.51 -14.90
C VAL A 283 -8.56 -9.46 -14.06
N ALA A 284 -8.37 -8.28 -14.65
CA ALA A 284 -7.92 -7.10 -13.89
C ALA A 284 -9.14 -6.24 -13.54
N VAL A 285 -9.39 -6.04 -12.24
CA VAL A 285 -10.54 -5.24 -11.76
C VAL A 285 -10.14 -3.87 -11.26
N ALA A 286 -8.86 -3.61 -11.04
CA ALA A 286 -8.34 -2.37 -10.50
C ALA A 286 -7.85 -1.37 -11.56
N GLY A 287 -8.14 -1.56 -12.84
CA GLY A 287 -7.76 -0.63 -13.91
C GLY A 287 -8.21 0.81 -13.65
N TYR A 288 -9.37 1.00 -12.99
CA TYR A 288 -9.85 2.31 -12.58
C TYR A 288 -9.00 2.96 -11.46
N ARG A 289 -8.12 2.19 -10.80
CA ARG A 289 -7.14 2.65 -9.79
C ARG A 289 -5.70 2.64 -10.31
N GLY A 290 -5.50 2.50 -11.63
CA GLY A 290 -4.16 2.43 -12.22
C GLY A 290 -3.50 1.04 -12.14
N GLY A 291 -4.26 -0.01 -11.83
CA GLY A 291 -3.78 -1.39 -11.99
C GLY A 291 -3.57 -1.70 -13.48
N GLU A 292 -2.39 -2.18 -13.82
CA GLU A 292 -2.07 -2.63 -15.18
C GLU A 292 -1.96 -4.15 -15.18
N PRO A 293 -2.75 -4.86 -16.01
CA PRO A 293 -2.60 -6.29 -16.18
C PRO A 293 -1.27 -6.57 -16.89
N HIS A 294 -0.35 -7.21 -16.20
CA HIS A 294 0.98 -7.61 -16.72
C HIS A 294 1.03 -9.08 -17.10
#